data_e86713edb46bd1863119d468162539c5
#
_entry.id   e86713edb46bd1863119d468162539c5
#
_cell.length_a   1.000
_cell.length_b   1.000
_cell.length_c   1.000
_cell.angle_alpha   90.00
_cell.angle_beta   90.00
_cell.angle_gamma   90.00
#
_symmetry.space_group_name_H-M   'P 1'
#
loop_
_entity.id
_entity.type
_entity.pdbx_description
1 polymer ?
#
loop_
_entity_poly.entity_id
_entity_poly.type
_entity_poly.pdbx_seq_one_letter_code
_entity_poly.pdbx_strand_id
1 'polypeptide(L)'
;MKKIFLTTITLLSMASASVFGMYGVDTDWIFFLTHGNQFRARLDQLGFTLGNDTIKGTFGFDNNTGYGGAYGGLLVDNEPTGKHRSSWIPSISMGLGYTSSLISVGVGYNATIGDQIQKYNGKDEQKTVNKSAHTPVLVLNAMDNAFRMAIPIQVYVNNDKFSDAAGGGYDNEMAVSVDSQFRYYTGLDALPQVRLFLRYGLYQNESKADKDAKKEKQKYAESFGFDFRLYFGSMVEEVALQPLVKLAYNQALGNYHQDTKVEAVKAMNGDYNSYQSGSYGGSVWDLQLMTGLGLTANSDIVSLYLEPQLGLAVTSRAPIVATAPGTPTPARVTTESYSLAYNVYAEIYITPLKNLEWYFEAQLGSGANQNSLVFNGTTGITWYLPAL
;
A
#
# COMPACT_ATOMS: atom_id res chain seq x y z
N MET A 1 -24.87 -11.37 26.43
CA MET A 1 -24.65 -11.68 25.04
C MET A 1 -24.45 -10.42 24.16
N LYS A 2 -25.35 -9.43 24.09
CA LYS A 2 -25.13 -8.20 23.26
C LYS A 2 -23.87 -7.41 23.61
N LYS A 3 -23.47 -7.31 24.88
CA LYS A 3 -22.25 -6.59 25.30
C LYS A 3 -20.97 -7.31 24.88
N ILE A 4 -20.97 -8.65 24.91
CA ILE A 4 -19.83 -9.48 24.46
C ILE A 4 -19.67 -9.36 22.95
N PHE A 5 -20.76 -9.36 22.20
CA PHE A 5 -20.73 -9.21 20.73
C PHE A 5 -20.19 -7.84 20.31
N LEU A 6 -20.60 -6.76 20.99
CA LEU A 6 -20.08 -5.41 20.74
C LEU A 6 -18.60 -5.30 21.08
N THR A 7 -18.16 -5.92 22.18
CA THR A 7 -16.75 -5.95 22.59
C THR A 7 -15.91 -6.79 21.62
N THR A 8 -16.44 -7.91 21.13
CA THR A 8 -15.77 -8.74 20.12
C THR A 8 -15.68 -8.04 18.77
N ILE A 9 -16.73 -7.32 18.35
CA ILE A 9 -16.68 -6.49 17.11
C ILE A 9 -15.69 -5.33 17.27
N THR A 10 -15.61 -4.73 18.46
CA THR A 10 -14.64 -3.66 18.73
C THR A 10 -13.21 -4.21 18.77
N LEU A 11 -12.98 -5.39 19.35
CA LEU A 11 -11.69 -6.09 19.34
C LEU A 11 -11.33 -6.59 17.93
N LEU A 12 -12.29 -7.10 17.16
CA LEU A 12 -12.09 -7.47 15.76
C LEU A 12 -11.77 -6.25 14.86
N SER A 13 -12.35 -5.09 15.15
CA SER A 13 -11.95 -3.85 14.48
C SER A 13 -10.56 -3.39 14.89
N MET A 14 -10.10 -3.77 16.07
CA MET A 14 -8.74 -3.50 16.54
C MET A 14 -7.73 -4.53 16.02
N ALA A 15 -8.09 -5.81 15.94
CA ALA A 15 -7.23 -6.86 15.40
C ALA A 15 -6.96 -6.73 13.89
N SER A 16 -7.88 -6.13 13.14
CA SER A 16 -7.64 -5.75 11.74
C SER A 16 -7.02 -4.36 11.60
N ALA A 17 -6.69 -3.69 12.70
CA ALA A 17 -5.91 -2.47 12.70
C ALA A 17 -4.50 -2.84 12.28
N SER A 18 -4.31 -2.82 10.99
CA SER A 18 -3.04 -3.17 10.39
C SER A 18 -1.91 -2.49 11.12
N VAL A 19 -1.05 -3.25 11.41
CA VAL A 19 0.12 -3.24 12.18
C VAL A 19 1.22 -2.36 11.60
N PHE A 20 0.95 -1.44 10.74
CA PHE A 20 1.93 -0.54 10.17
C PHE A 20 2.10 0.69 11.07
N GLY A 21 3.32 1.19 11.22
CA GLY A 21 3.67 2.32 12.09
C GLY A 21 2.66 3.45 12.04
N MET A 22 2.72 4.41 12.94
CA MET A 22 1.66 5.41 13.07
C MET A 22 1.42 6.12 11.72
N TYR A 23 0.51 5.56 10.92
CA TYR A 23 0.00 6.12 9.67
C TYR A 23 1.06 6.53 8.63
N GLY A 24 2.01 5.64 8.31
CA GLY A 24 2.97 5.80 7.21
C GLY A 24 2.32 5.63 5.82
N VAL A 25 3.13 5.50 4.78
CA VAL A 25 2.64 5.43 3.38
C VAL A 25 1.73 4.23 3.14
N ASP A 26 2.04 3.08 3.75
CA ASP A 26 1.28 1.84 3.62
C ASP A 26 0.32 1.60 4.79
N THR A 27 0.06 2.61 5.62
CA THR A 27 -0.72 2.45 6.82
C THR A 27 -2.20 2.64 6.62
N ASP A 28 -2.92 1.97 7.49
CA ASP A 28 -4.36 1.97 7.51
C ASP A 28 -4.92 3.21 8.25
N TRP A 29 -4.87 4.36 7.60
CA TRP A 29 -5.42 5.62 8.09
C TRP A 29 -6.89 5.55 8.51
N ILE A 30 -7.61 4.52 8.06
CA ILE A 30 -9.04 4.34 8.35
C ILE A 30 -9.35 4.19 9.84
N PHE A 31 -8.34 3.85 10.65
CA PHE A 31 -8.49 3.74 12.10
C PHE A 31 -8.03 4.97 12.88
N PHE A 32 -7.41 5.96 12.23
CA PHE A 32 -6.84 7.11 12.90
C PHE A 32 -7.80 7.77 13.88
N LEU A 33 -9.04 8.04 13.45
CA LEU A 33 -10.04 8.74 14.26
C LEU A 33 -10.61 7.90 15.40
N THR A 34 -10.43 6.58 15.38
CA THR A 34 -10.96 5.66 16.39
C THR A 34 -9.92 5.11 17.35
N HIS A 35 -8.63 5.25 17.04
CA HIS A 35 -7.57 4.82 17.93
C HIS A 35 -7.55 5.65 19.21
N GLY A 36 -7.35 4.97 20.35
CA GLY A 36 -7.04 5.61 21.62
C GLY A 36 -5.65 6.22 21.65
N ASN A 37 -5.34 6.93 22.72
CA ASN A 37 -4.00 7.46 22.96
C ASN A 37 -3.01 6.31 23.10
N GLN A 38 -1.93 6.35 22.33
CA GLN A 38 -0.94 5.29 22.31
C GLN A 38 0.39 5.77 21.77
N PHE A 39 1.44 5.14 22.24
CA PHE A 39 2.77 5.14 21.62
C PHE A 39 3.01 3.75 21.04
N ARG A 40 3.57 3.69 19.83
CA ARG A 40 3.84 2.44 19.14
C ARG A 40 5.28 2.44 18.60
N ALA A 41 5.98 1.35 18.80
CA ALA A 41 7.33 1.15 18.27
C ALA A 41 7.44 -0.22 17.61
N ARG A 42 8.08 -0.26 16.45
CA ARG A 42 8.45 -1.43 15.66
C ARG A 42 9.95 -1.42 15.39
N LEU A 43 10.45 -2.43 14.70
CA LEU A 43 11.85 -2.54 14.35
C LEU A 43 12.39 -1.34 13.56
N ASP A 44 11.56 -0.77 12.70
CA ASP A 44 11.91 0.28 11.73
C ASP A 44 11.05 1.55 11.86
N GLN A 45 10.04 1.53 12.75
CA GLN A 45 9.04 2.58 12.83
C GLN A 45 8.74 2.94 14.30
N LEU A 46 8.40 4.19 14.51
CA LEU A 46 7.85 4.65 15.80
C LEU A 46 6.85 5.78 15.60
N GLY A 47 5.94 5.93 16.54
CA GLY A 47 4.96 7.02 16.48
C GLY A 47 4.02 7.03 17.67
N PHE A 48 3.16 8.02 17.69
CA PHE A 48 2.13 8.17 18.71
C PHE A 48 0.84 8.75 18.14
N THR A 49 -0.25 8.44 18.80
CA THR A 49 -1.54 9.14 18.66
C THR A 49 -1.94 9.64 20.03
N LEU A 50 -2.25 10.92 20.11
CA LEU A 50 -2.68 11.59 21.33
C LEU A 50 -3.91 12.45 21.03
N GLY A 51 -4.78 12.58 22.02
CA GLY A 51 -5.95 13.42 21.89
C GLY A 51 -6.93 13.22 23.02
N ASN A 52 -8.04 13.90 22.88
CA ASN A 52 -9.21 13.78 23.73
C ASN A 52 -10.42 13.32 22.88
N ASP A 53 -11.62 13.42 23.45
CA ASP A 53 -12.85 13.00 22.77
C ASP A 53 -13.20 13.83 21.53
N THR A 54 -12.55 14.99 21.34
CA THR A 54 -12.86 15.93 20.25
C THR A 54 -11.73 16.08 19.26
N ILE A 55 -10.47 16.14 19.72
CA ILE A 55 -9.31 16.41 18.85
C ILE A 55 -8.29 15.30 19.03
N LYS A 56 -7.79 14.79 17.92
CA LYS A 56 -6.71 13.80 17.86
C LYS A 56 -5.58 14.29 16.97
N GLY A 57 -4.36 14.08 17.45
CA GLY A 57 -3.14 14.28 16.67
C GLY A 57 -2.36 13.00 16.56
N THR A 58 -1.65 12.80 15.46
CA THR A 58 -0.73 11.69 15.28
C THR A 58 0.57 12.16 14.67
N PHE A 59 1.64 11.48 15.05
CA PHE A 59 2.97 11.62 14.47
C PHE A 59 3.59 10.24 14.32
N GLY A 60 4.27 10.01 13.20
CA GLY A 60 4.97 8.77 12.94
C GLY A 60 6.28 9.02 12.21
N PHE A 61 7.24 8.17 12.48
CA PHE A 61 8.52 8.11 11.80
C PHE A 61 8.78 6.69 11.33
N ASP A 62 9.26 6.56 10.11
CA ASP A 62 9.64 5.30 9.49
C ASP A 62 10.97 5.49 8.75
N ASN A 63 11.86 4.52 8.87
CA ASN A 63 13.06 4.45 8.05
C ASN A 63 12.83 3.49 6.89
N ASN A 64 12.38 4.01 5.78
CA ASN A 64 12.09 3.23 4.60
C ASN A 64 13.39 2.90 3.83
N THR A 65 14.05 1.82 4.20
CA THR A 65 15.27 1.32 3.54
C THR A 65 15.01 0.55 2.24
N GLY A 66 13.84 0.69 1.64
CA GLY A 66 13.46 -0.02 0.41
C GLY A 66 12.75 -1.35 0.62
N TYR A 67 12.51 -1.77 1.87
CA TYR A 67 11.86 -3.05 2.17
C TYR A 67 10.36 -2.96 2.46
N GLY A 68 9.79 -1.80 2.67
CA GLY A 68 8.43 -1.70 3.17
C GLY A 68 7.56 -0.59 2.62
N GLY A 69 8.10 0.39 1.92
CA GLY A 69 7.30 1.49 1.41
C GLY A 69 6.91 1.35 -0.04
N ALA A 70 5.73 1.85 -0.39
CA ALA A 70 5.21 1.84 -1.76
C ALA A 70 6.20 2.45 -2.78
N TYR A 71 7.05 3.37 -2.33
CA TYR A 71 8.04 4.07 -3.17
C TYR A 71 9.50 3.74 -2.83
N GLY A 72 9.77 2.75 -1.98
CA GLY A 72 11.15 2.45 -1.53
C GLY A 72 12.13 2.26 -2.67
N GLY A 73 11.76 1.49 -3.68
CA GLY A 73 12.57 1.28 -4.87
C GLY A 73 12.73 2.53 -5.75
N LEU A 74 11.73 3.45 -5.79
CA LEU A 74 11.78 4.70 -6.56
C LEU A 74 12.65 5.75 -5.91
N LEU A 75 12.74 5.72 -4.60
CA LEU A 75 13.42 6.73 -3.81
C LEU A 75 14.93 6.50 -3.72
N VAL A 76 15.38 5.28 -4.03
CA VAL A 76 16.80 4.91 -4.11
C VAL A 76 17.28 4.96 -5.54
N ASP A 77 18.42 5.57 -5.77
CA ASP A 77 19.04 5.57 -7.07
C ASP A 77 19.99 4.38 -7.23
N ASN A 78 19.69 3.48 -8.15
CA ASN A 78 20.52 2.33 -8.45
C ASN A 78 21.73 2.75 -9.28
N GLU A 79 22.93 2.71 -8.72
CA GLU A 79 24.13 2.87 -9.51
C GLU A 79 24.38 1.64 -10.41
N PRO A 80 24.75 1.83 -11.69
CA PRO A 80 25.01 0.72 -12.62
C PRO A 80 26.17 -0.19 -12.21
N THR A 81 26.91 0.15 -11.18
CA THR A 81 28.14 -0.52 -10.74
C THR A 81 27.94 -1.57 -9.64
N GLY A 82 26.70 -1.92 -9.30
CA GLY A 82 26.41 -2.95 -8.27
C GLY A 82 26.83 -2.55 -6.85
N LYS A 83 27.20 -1.31 -6.61
CA LYS A 83 27.46 -0.80 -5.25
C LYS A 83 26.14 -0.38 -4.64
N HIS A 84 25.59 -1.23 -3.80
CA HIS A 84 24.44 -0.88 -2.99
C HIS A 84 24.86 0.21 -1.99
N ARG A 85 24.34 1.41 -2.18
CA ARG A 85 24.31 2.41 -1.11
C ARG A 85 23.18 2.01 -0.16
N SER A 86 23.47 1.91 1.12
CA SER A 86 22.44 1.95 2.14
C SER A 86 21.98 3.39 2.25
N SER A 87 20.94 3.77 1.53
CA SER A 87 20.34 5.09 1.65
C SER A 87 19.45 5.13 2.87
N TRP A 88 19.62 6.15 3.70
CA TRP A 88 18.67 6.45 4.76
C TRP A 88 17.53 7.27 4.15
N ILE A 89 16.32 6.68 4.12
CA ILE A 89 15.14 7.26 3.49
C ILE A 89 14.11 7.53 4.58
N PRO A 90 14.16 8.70 5.25
CA PRO A 90 13.23 9.03 6.32
C PRO A 90 11.83 9.27 5.75
N SER A 91 10.84 8.68 6.38
CA SER A 91 9.43 8.93 6.16
C SER A 91 8.83 9.49 7.44
N ILE A 92 8.15 10.62 7.33
CA ILE A 92 7.49 11.31 8.44
C ILE A 92 6.02 11.43 8.15
N SER A 93 5.20 10.99 9.08
CA SER A 93 3.75 11.08 9.04
C SER A 93 3.25 12.02 10.12
N MET A 94 2.25 12.82 9.82
CA MET A 94 1.53 13.64 10.78
C MET A 94 0.06 13.74 10.41
N GLY A 95 -0.79 13.90 11.41
CA GLY A 95 -2.23 14.05 11.17
C GLY A 95 -2.93 14.78 12.29
N LEU A 96 -4.05 15.37 11.94
CA LEU A 96 -4.96 16.04 12.86
C LEU A 96 -6.39 15.62 12.53
N GLY A 97 -7.17 15.32 13.57
CA GLY A 97 -8.55 14.90 13.41
C GLY A 97 -9.48 15.57 14.43
N TYR A 98 -10.69 15.82 13.98
CA TYR A 98 -11.83 16.20 14.80
C TYR A 98 -12.77 15.00 14.91
N THR A 99 -13.16 14.64 16.12
CA THR A 99 -14.06 13.52 16.40
C THR A 99 -15.38 13.99 16.97
N SER A 100 -16.47 13.41 16.52
CA SER A 100 -17.81 13.60 17.06
C SER A 100 -18.66 12.35 16.83
N SER A 101 -19.81 12.27 17.50
CA SER A 101 -20.73 11.13 17.34
C SER A 101 -21.37 11.07 15.95
N LEU A 102 -21.56 12.22 15.29
CA LEU A 102 -22.23 12.28 13.99
C LEU A 102 -21.26 12.11 12.84
N ILE A 103 -20.23 12.96 12.77
CA ILE A 103 -19.21 12.96 11.72
C ILE A 103 -17.86 13.31 12.34
N SER A 104 -16.85 12.50 12.07
CA SER A 104 -15.47 12.76 12.41
C SER A 104 -14.65 12.93 11.13
N VAL A 105 -13.76 13.91 11.10
CA VAL A 105 -12.93 14.23 9.94
C VAL A 105 -11.47 14.35 10.35
N GLY A 106 -10.59 13.78 9.59
CA GLY A 106 -9.14 13.88 9.78
C GLY A 106 -8.41 14.18 8.48
N VAL A 107 -7.31 14.88 8.61
CA VAL A 107 -6.34 15.09 7.54
C VAL A 107 -4.99 14.56 8.00
N GLY A 108 -4.34 13.86 7.10
CA GLY A 108 -3.00 13.32 7.31
C GLY A 108 -2.06 13.73 6.19
N TYR A 109 -0.79 13.64 6.48
CA TYR A 109 0.26 13.86 5.50
C TYR A 109 1.46 12.99 5.82
N ASN A 110 1.98 12.30 4.81
CA ASN A 110 3.26 11.60 4.88
C ASN A 110 4.22 12.21 3.86
N ALA A 111 5.46 12.43 4.28
CA ALA A 111 6.55 12.85 3.42
C ALA A 111 7.71 11.85 3.55
N THR A 112 8.15 11.32 2.42
CA THR A 112 9.34 10.47 2.33
C THR A 112 10.37 11.15 1.44
N ILE A 113 11.57 11.33 1.98
CA ILE A 113 12.67 11.98 1.26
C ILE A 113 13.58 10.88 0.74
N GLY A 114 13.63 10.75 -0.57
CA GLY A 114 14.52 9.84 -1.27
C GLY A 114 15.91 10.43 -1.51
N ASP A 115 16.65 9.81 -2.41
CA ASP A 115 18.01 10.24 -2.74
C ASP A 115 18.07 11.68 -3.27
N GLN A 116 18.96 12.45 -2.67
CA GLN A 116 19.31 13.82 -3.02
C GLN A 116 20.80 13.82 -3.34
N ILE A 117 21.15 13.48 -4.58
CA ILE A 117 22.58 13.28 -4.94
C ILE A 117 22.96 14.03 -6.20
N GLN A 118 24.24 14.37 -6.27
CA GLN A 118 24.89 14.81 -7.50
C GLN A 118 25.66 13.62 -8.08
N LYS A 119 25.34 13.23 -9.30
CA LYS A 119 26.07 12.25 -10.07
C LYS A 119 27.01 12.93 -11.04
N TYR A 120 28.21 12.37 -11.16
CA TYR A 120 29.21 12.81 -12.11
C TYR A 120 29.40 11.71 -13.16
N ASN A 121 29.11 12.05 -14.39
CA ASN A 121 29.34 11.16 -15.53
C ASN A 121 30.55 11.68 -16.32
N GLY A 122 31.74 11.49 -15.76
CA GLY A 122 32.97 12.13 -16.27
C GLY A 122 33.32 13.43 -15.56
N LYS A 123 34.35 14.14 -16.03
CA LYS A 123 34.89 15.30 -15.31
C LYS A 123 33.98 16.54 -15.35
N ASP A 124 33.07 16.65 -16.33
CA ASP A 124 32.29 17.87 -16.58
C ASP A 124 30.76 17.62 -16.62
N GLU A 125 30.30 16.37 -16.64
CA GLU A 125 28.87 16.06 -16.67
C GLU A 125 28.33 15.79 -15.27
N GLN A 126 27.45 16.66 -14.80
CA GLN A 126 26.78 16.53 -13.51
C GLN A 126 25.28 16.31 -13.73
N LYS A 127 24.74 15.35 -13.00
CA LYS A 127 23.31 15.13 -12.87
C LYS A 127 22.93 15.31 -11.39
N THR A 128 22.00 16.22 -11.12
CA THR A 128 21.40 16.36 -9.79
C THR A 128 20.13 15.52 -9.76
N VAL A 129 20.07 14.56 -8.84
CA VAL A 129 18.90 13.72 -8.59
C VAL A 129 18.18 14.24 -7.36
N ASN A 130 16.86 14.41 -7.44
CA ASN A 130 16.04 14.90 -6.35
C ASN A 130 14.72 14.12 -6.31
N LYS A 131 14.65 13.14 -5.42
CA LYS A 131 13.54 12.20 -5.29
C LYS A 131 12.77 12.43 -3.99
N SER A 132 11.46 12.46 -4.06
CA SER A 132 10.57 12.53 -2.89
C SER A 132 9.21 11.91 -3.16
N ALA A 133 8.53 11.50 -2.10
CA ALA A 133 7.14 11.08 -2.15
C ALA A 133 6.31 11.83 -1.10
N HIS A 134 5.09 12.16 -1.46
CA HIS A 134 4.17 12.96 -0.66
C HIS A 134 2.79 12.31 -0.67
N THR A 135 2.20 12.12 0.50
CA THR A 135 0.90 11.45 0.62
C THR A 135 -0.04 12.25 1.51
N PRO A 136 -0.77 13.24 0.98
CA PRO A 136 -1.93 13.77 1.68
C PRO A 136 -3.00 12.69 1.84
N VAL A 137 -3.65 12.69 3.01
CA VAL A 137 -4.70 11.71 3.36
C VAL A 137 -5.92 12.44 3.89
N LEU A 138 -7.09 12.08 3.37
CA LEU A 138 -8.38 12.46 3.94
C LEU A 138 -8.99 11.26 4.67
N VAL A 139 -9.43 11.46 5.91
CA VAL A 139 -10.10 10.45 6.72
C VAL A 139 -11.47 10.97 7.13
N LEU A 140 -12.48 10.13 7.01
CA LEU A 140 -13.84 10.45 7.42
C LEU A 140 -14.49 9.24 8.08
N ASN A 141 -15.10 9.48 9.26
CA ASN A 141 -16.01 8.53 9.89
C ASN A 141 -17.37 9.18 10.05
N ALA A 142 -18.43 8.40 9.87
CA ALA A 142 -19.81 8.85 10.02
C ALA A 142 -20.67 7.74 10.64
N MET A 143 -21.90 8.08 11.01
CA MET A 143 -22.87 7.13 11.55
C MET A 143 -22.35 6.41 12.80
N ASP A 144 -21.83 7.16 13.75
CA ASP A 144 -21.22 6.62 14.97
C ASP A 144 -20.07 5.63 14.67
N ASN A 145 -19.19 6.00 13.73
CA ASN A 145 -18.09 5.19 13.20
C ASN A 145 -18.51 3.91 12.45
N ALA A 146 -19.79 3.70 12.17
CA ALA A 146 -20.22 2.57 11.35
C ALA A 146 -19.72 2.68 9.90
N PHE A 147 -19.65 3.90 9.36
CA PHE A 147 -18.99 4.17 8.08
C PHE A 147 -17.63 4.81 8.30
N ARG A 148 -16.61 4.27 7.63
CA ARG A 148 -15.23 4.80 7.68
C ARG A 148 -14.65 4.86 6.27
N MET A 149 -13.88 5.91 6.01
CA MET A 149 -13.23 6.15 4.74
C MET A 149 -11.83 6.73 4.98
N ALA A 150 -10.85 6.26 4.20
CA ALA A 150 -9.53 6.87 4.10
C ALA A 150 -9.13 6.96 2.63
N ILE A 151 -8.67 8.13 2.21
CA ILE A 151 -8.24 8.40 0.83
C ILE A 151 -6.81 8.93 0.86
N PRO A 152 -5.79 8.06 0.81
CA PRO A 152 -4.42 8.48 0.57
C PRO A 152 -4.21 8.75 -0.92
N ILE A 153 -3.58 9.87 -1.24
CA ILE A 153 -3.15 10.21 -2.60
C ILE A 153 -1.63 10.28 -2.58
N GLN A 154 -0.97 9.23 -3.04
CA GLN A 154 0.48 9.14 -3.06
C GLN A 154 1.00 9.80 -4.34
N VAL A 155 1.93 10.74 -4.18
CA VAL A 155 2.60 11.44 -5.30
C VAL A 155 4.10 11.26 -5.13
N TYR A 156 4.72 10.58 -6.08
CA TYR A 156 6.17 10.51 -6.22
C TYR A 156 6.62 11.52 -7.28
N VAL A 157 7.72 12.19 -7.00
CA VAL A 157 8.39 13.08 -7.94
C VAL A 157 9.90 12.85 -7.92
N ASN A 158 10.48 12.85 -9.11
CA ASN A 158 11.91 12.92 -9.32
C ASN A 158 12.18 14.09 -10.28
N ASN A 159 13.07 14.98 -9.90
CA ASN A 159 13.47 16.13 -10.70
C ASN A 159 14.97 16.05 -10.98
N ASP A 160 15.34 15.32 -12.01
CA ASP A 160 16.72 15.20 -12.44
C ASP A 160 17.09 16.37 -13.35
N LYS A 161 18.19 17.05 -13.04
CA LYS A 161 18.73 18.14 -13.84
C LYS A 161 20.13 17.82 -14.29
N PHE A 162 20.40 18.06 -15.57
CA PHE A 162 21.73 17.96 -16.14
C PHE A 162 22.40 19.33 -16.10
N SER A 163 23.71 19.35 -15.84
CA SER A 163 24.49 20.56 -15.88
C SER A 163 24.57 21.18 -17.31
N ASP A 164 24.91 22.44 -17.41
CA ASP A 164 25.09 23.09 -18.71
C ASP A 164 26.18 22.40 -19.54
N ALA A 165 27.23 21.85 -18.91
CA ALA A 165 28.26 21.04 -19.57
C ALA A 165 27.70 19.71 -20.15
N ALA A 166 26.60 19.17 -19.57
CA ALA A 166 25.86 18.03 -20.11
C ALA A 166 24.67 18.45 -21.00
N GLY A 167 24.65 19.68 -21.48
CA GLY A 167 23.62 20.21 -22.38
C GLY A 167 22.44 20.91 -21.68
N GLY A 168 22.36 20.91 -20.34
CA GLY A 168 21.32 21.63 -19.57
C GLY A 168 19.90 21.06 -19.71
N GLY A 169 19.77 19.78 -19.99
CA GLY A 169 18.50 19.06 -20.06
C GLY A 169 17.93 18.67 -18.69
N TYR A 170 16.83 17.94 -18.69
CA TYR A 170 16.22 17.38 -17.49
C TYR A 170 15.50 16.05 -17.77
N ASP A 171 15.27 15.30 -16.70
CA ASP A 171 14.49 14.06 -16.70
C ASP A 171 13.62 14.03 -15.45
N ASN A 172 12.32 14.35 -15.62
CA ASN A 172 11.38 14.49 -14.53
C ASN A 172 10.39 13.32 -14.55
N GLU A 173 10.35 12.59 -13.45
CA GLU A 173 9.40 11.50 -13.28
C GLU A 173 8.32 11.91 -12.29
N MET A 174 7.10 11.44 -12.52
CA MET A 174 5.97 11.58 -11.62
C MET A 174 5.17 10.29 -11.59
N ALA A 175 4.90 9.80 -10.38
CA ALA A 175 3.89 8.76 -10.19
C ALA A 175 2.80 9.26 -9.25
N VAL A 176 1.55 8.88 -9.54
CA VAL A 176 0.40 9.12 -8.67
C VAL A 176 -0.27 7.79 -8.40
N SER A 177 -0.55 7.50 -7.14
CA SER A 177 -1.26 6.29 -6.73
C SER A 177 -2.32 6.65 -5.69
N VAL A 178 -3.51 6.10 -5.86
CA VAL A 178 -4.63 6.24 -4.91
C VAL A 178 -5.07 4.84 -4.52
N ASP A 179 -5.14 4.55 -3.21
CA ASP A 179 -5.71 3.31 -2.65
C ASP A 179 -6.76 3.70 -1.61
N SER A 180 -7.95 4.09 -2.08
CA SER A 180 -9.04 4.52 -1.21
C SER A 180 -9.68 3.32 -0.53
N GLN A 181 -9.89 3.44 0.78
CA GLN A 181 -10.50 2.41 1.61
C GLN A 181 -11.83 2.89 2.16
N PHE A 182 -12.83 2.00 2.06
CA PHE A 182 -14.17 2.20 2.60
C PHE A 182 -14.54 0.98 3.43
N ARG A 183 -15.04 1.22 4.64
CA ARG A 183 -15.54 0.18 5.54
C ARG A 183 -16.92 0.57 6.04
N TYR A 184 -17.83 -0.39 6.02
CA TYR A 184 -19.15 -0.22 6.56
C TYR A 184 -19.47 -1.37 7.52
N TYR A 185 -19.72 -1.02 8.77
CA TYR A 185 -20.19 -1.92 9.81
C TYR A 185 -21.71 -1.88 9.83
N THR A 186 -22.35 -2.94 9.36
CA THR A 186 -23.78 -2.94 9.05
C THR A 186 -24.69 -3.00 10.28
N GLY A 187 -24.14 -3.47 11.39
CA GLY A 187 -24.91 -3.78 12.61
C GLY A 187 -25.71 -5.08 12.53
N LEU A 188 -25.60 -5.82 11.42
CA LEU A 188 -26.26 -7.12 11.25
C LEU A 188 -25.31 -8.24 11.68
N ASP A 189 -25.80 -9.16 12.50
CA ASP A 189 -25.00 -10.30 12.99
C ASP A 189 -24.53 -11.20 11.83
N ALA A 190 -25.37 -11.41 10.83
CA ALA A 190 -25.06 -12.28 9.68
C ALA A 190 -24.05 -11.65 8.69
N LEU A 191 -23.98 -10.32 8.60
CA LEU A 191 -23.10 -9.59 7.69
C LEU A 191 -22.51 -8.38 8.43
N PRO A 192 -21.61 -8.56 9.39
CA PRO A 192 -21.14 -7.46 10.23
C PRO A 192 -20.33 -6.39 9.49
N GLN A 193 -19.66 -6.72 8.38
CA GLN A 193 -18.78 -5.77 7.73
C GLN A 193 -18.73 -5.95 6.21
N VAL A 194 -18.67 -4.81 5.51
CA VAL A 194 -18.36 -4.68 4.08
C VAL A 194 -17.13 -3.79 3.93
N ARG A 195 -16.18 -4.20 3.07
CA ARG A 195 -15.00 -3.40 2.72
C ARG A 195 -14.91 -3.23 1.21
N LEU A 196 -14.50 -2.04 0.80
CA LEU A 196 -14.20 -1.73 -0.59
C LEU A 196 -12.88 -0.96 -0.63
N PHE A 197 -11.99 -1.36 -1.53
CA PHE A 197 -10.80 -0.62 -1.90
C PHE A 197 -10.93 -0.22 -3.36
N LEU A 198 -10.66 1.04 -3.67
CA LEU A 198 -10.59 1.55 -5.02
C LEU A 198 -9.18 2.04 -5.30
N ARG A 199 -8.59 1.56 -6.37
CA ARG A 199 -7.19 1.82 -6.72
C ARG A 199 -7.08 2.46 -8.09
N TYR A 200 -6.20 3.42 -8.17
CA TYR A 200 -5.76 4.03 -9.42
C TYR A 200 -4.28 4.33 -9.33
N GLY A 201 -3.55 4.15 -10.41
CA GLY A 201 -2.14 4.49 -10.48
C GLY A 201 -1.73 4.99 -11.86
N LEU A 202 -0.84 5.95 -11.89
CA LEU A 202 -0.24 6.54 -13.08
C LEU A 202 1.25 6.75 -12.84
N TYR A 203 2.09 6.38 -13.83
CA TYR A 203 3.51 6.70 -13.85
C TYR A 203 3.89 7.29 -15.21
N GLN A 204 4.52 8.44 -15.20
CA GLN A 204 4.92 9.15 -16.38
C GLN A 204 6.27 9.87 -16.22
N ASN A 205 6.89 10.12 -17.33
CA ASN A 205 8.13 10.87 -17.45
C ASN A 205 7.91 12.09 -18.36
N GLU A 206 8.65 13.16 -18.08
CA GLU A 206 8.80 14.30 -18.94
C GLU A 206 10.28 14.65 -19.02
N SER A 207 10.87 14.55 -20.20
CA SER A 207 12.30 14.75 -20.39
C SER A 207 12.61 15.78 -21.48
N LYS A 208 13.80 16.32 -21.37
CA LYS A 208 14.40 17.21 -22.34
C LYS A 208 15.90 16.88 -22.42
N ALA A 209 16.37 16.38 -23.56
CA ALA A 209 17.73 15.91 -23.70
C ALA A 209 18.78 17.01 -23.51
N ASP A 210 18.48 18.23 -23.99
CA ASP A 210 19.29 19.42 -23.79
C ASP A 210 18.41 20.68 -23.76
N LYS A 211 18.97 21.83 -23.49
CA LYS A 211 18.24 23.10 -23.38
C LYS A 211 17.46 23.49 -24.65
N ASP A 212 17.90 23.04 -25.81
CA ASP A 212 17.31 23.38 -27.12
C ASP A 212 16.45 22.25 -27.69
N ALA A 213 16.51 21.05 -27.11
CA ALA A 213 15.73 19.89 -27.50
C ALA A 213 14.22 20.09 -27.28
N LYS A 214 13.42 19.35 -28.03
CA LYS A 214 11.98 19.29 -27.78
C LYS A 214 11.70 18.53 -26.48
N LYS A 215 10.69 19.02 -25.78
CA LYS A 215 10.14 18.36 -24.62
C LYS A 215 9.42 17.08 -25.04
N GLU A 216 9.77 15.97 -24.41
CA GLU A 216 9.12 14.67 -24.61
C GLU A 216 8.34 14.29 -23.35
N LYS A 217 7.16 13.73 -23.55
CA LYS A 217 6.34 13.16 -22.48
C LYS A 217 6.03 11.73 -22.81
N GLN A 218 6.26 10.85 -21.85
CA GLN A 218 5.97 9.43 -21.97
C GLN A 218 5.19 8.95 -20.76
N LYS A 219 4.07 8.27 -20.99
CA LYS A 219 3.36 7.53 -19.98
C LYS A 219 3.92 6.10 -19.96
N TYR A 220 4.42 5.68 -18.80
CA TYR A 220 5.00 4.35 -18.64
C TYR A 220 3.98 3.34 -18.17
N ALA A 221 3.07 3.76 -17.29
CA ALA A 221 2.09 2.86 -16.71
C ALA A 221 0.84 3.62 -16.27
N GLU A 222 -0.30 2.96 -16.38
CA GLU A 222 -1.56 3.42 -15.82
C GLU A 222 -2.42 2.20 -15.50
N SER A 223 -3.07 2.18 -14.34
CA SER A 223 -3.94 1.08 -13.95
C SER A 223 -5.09 1.52 -13.07
N PHE A 224 -6.13 0.69 -13.05
CA PHE A 224 -7.29 0.82 -12.19
C PHE A 224 -7.58 -0.53 -11.55
N GLY A 225 -8.13 -0.53 -10.34
CA GLY A 225 -8.52 -1.77 -9.67
C GLY A 225 -9.49 -1.53 -8.53
N PHE A 226 -10.08 -2.62 -8.07
CA PHE A 226 -10.87 -2.65 -6.84
C PHE A 226 -10.66 -3.98 -6.10
N ASP A 227 -10.96 -3.97 -4.78
CA ASP A 227 -11.02 -5.14 -3.92
C ASP A 227 -12.27 -4.99 -3.05
N PHE A 228 -13.23 -5.87 -3.22
CA PHE A 228 -14.50 -5.89 -2.51
C PHE A 228 -14.55 -7.11 -1.60
N ARG A 229 -14.90 -6.91 -0.31
CA ARG A 229 -14.94 -7.98 0.69
C ARG A 229 -16.22 -7.92 1.49
N LEU A 230 -16.83 -9.08 1.68
CA LEU A 230 -17.96 -9.32 2.57
C LEU A 230 -17.49 -10.20 3.72
N TYR A 231 -17.77 -9.79 4.93
CA TYR A 231 -17.48 -10.55 6.14
C TYR A 231 -18.80 -10.98 6.77
N PHE A 232 -18.93 -12.28 6.99
CA PHE A 232 -20.08 -12.87 7.63
C PHE A 232 -19.76 -13.18 9.09
N GLY A 233 -20.75 -13.14 9.97
CA GLY A 233 -20.57 -13.34 11.41
C GLY A 233 -21.12 -14.70 11.87
N SER A 234 -20.34 -15.41 12.67
CA SER A 234 -20.75 -16.58 13.41
C SER A 234 -19.95 -16.70 14.71
N MET A 235 -20.45 -17.45 15.67
CA MET A 235 -19.76 -17.72 16.94
C MET A 235 -19.84 -19.22 17.21
N VAL A 236 -18.71 -19.79 17.61
CA VAL A 236 -18.64 -21.15 18.14
C VAL A 236 -17.95 -21.10 19.51
N GLU A 237 -18.70 -21.25 20.56
CA GLU A 237 -18.25 -21.07 21.95
C GLU A 237 -17.64 -19.69 22.16
N GLU A 238 -16.36 -19.58 22.50
CA GLU A 238 -15.62 -18.33 22.73
C GLU A 238 -14.85 -17.85 21.49
N VAL A 239 -14.91 -18.60 20.38
CA VAL A 239 -14.21 -18.26 19.14
C VAL A 239 -15.16 -17.56 18.17
N ALA A 240 -14.82 -16.36 17.78
CA ALA A 240 -15.53 -15.66 16.71
C ALA A 240 -15.05 -16.20 15.35
N LEU A 241 -16.00 -16.63 14.54
CA LEU A 241 -15.79 -17.08 13.17
C LEU A 241 -16.31 -16.03 12.22
N GLN A 242 -15.46 -15.61 11.26
CA GLN A 242 -15.82 -14.65 10.22
C GLN A 242 -15.53 -15.22 8.83
N PRO A 243 -16.45 -16.05 8.29
CA PRO A 243 -16.37 -16.37 6.87
C PRO A 243 -16.30 -15.11 6.03
N LEU A 244 -15.48 -15.10 5.00
CA LEU A 244 -15.35 -13.97 4.11
C LEU A 244 -15.35 -14.40 2.64
N VAL A 245 -15.83 -13.48 1.79
CA VAL A 245 -15.71 -13.58 0.34
C VAL A 245 -15.03 -12.30 -0.16
N LYS A 246 -14.03 -12.48 -1.02
CA LYS A 246 -13.27 -11.41 -1.64
C LYS A 246 -13.35 -11.52 -3.15
N LEU A 247 -13.66 -10.40 -3.80
CA LEU A 247 -13.55 -10.20 -5.24
C LEU A 247 -12.60 -9.05 -5.50
N ALA A 248 -11.47 -9.31 -6.19
CA ALA A 248 -10.52 -8.27 -6.56
C ALA A 248 -10.28 -8.29 -8.06
N TYR A 249 -10.23 -7.10 -8.64
CA TYR A 249 -9.96 -6.90 -10.05
C TYR A 249 -8.97 -5.76 -10.25
N ASN A 250 -8.00 -5.95 -11.15
CA ASN A 250 -7.09 -4.90 -11.56
C ASN A 250 -6.92 -4.95 -13.08
N GLN A 251 -6.72 -3.80 -13.70
CA GLN A 251 -6.53 -3.67 -15.13
C GLN A 251 -5.50 -2.60 -15.46
N ALA A 252 -4.55 -2.94 -16.32
CA ALA A 252 -3.69 -1.95 -16.95
C ALA A 252 -4.51 -1.15 -17.99
N LEU A 253 -4.41 0.17 -17.92
CA LEU A 253 -5.05 1.07 -18.87
C LEU A 253 -4.07 1.41 -19.99
N GLY A 254 -4.44 1.08 -21.22
CA GLY A 254 -3.54 1.21 -22.38
C GLY A 254 -2.57 0.04 -22.53
N ASN A 255 -1.63 0.18 -23.45
CA ASN A 255 -0.68 -0.87 -23.85
C ASN A 255 0.75 -0.55 -23.37
N TYR A 256 0.87 0.05 -22.18
CA TYR A 256 2.17 0.59 -21.72
C TYR A 256 3.04 -0.46 -21.03
N HIS A 257 2.42 -1.41 -20.31
CA HIS A 257 3.16 -2.40 -19.51
C HIS A 257 2.33 -3.66 -19.21
N GLN A 258 2.99 -4.67 -18.65
CA GLN A 258 2.38 -5.98 -18.34
C GLN A 258 1.66 -6.05 -17.00
N ASP A 259 1.92 -5.12 -16.10
CA ASP A 259 1.37 -5.18 -14.75
C ASP A 259 -0.02 -4.58 -14.68
N THR A 260 -0.90 -5.25 -13.95
CA THR A 260 -2.27 -4.83 -13.70
C THR A 260 -2.38 -3.82 -12.57
N LYS A 261 -1.31 -3.66 -11.77
CA LYS A 261 -1.20 -2.67 -10.70
C LYS A 261 -0.06 -1.73 -11.01
N VAL A 262 -0.35 -0.45 -11.08
CA VAL A 262 0.67 0.58 -10.96
C VAL A 262 0.90 0.82 -9.48
N GLU A 263 1.76 0.03 -8.91
CA GLU A 263 2.43 0.40 -7.69
C GLU A 263 3.66 1.19 -8.11
N ALA A 264 3.85 2.36 -7.53
CA ALA A 264 5.02 3.18 -7.82
C ALA A 264 6.34 2.42 -7.59
N VAL A 265 6.34 1.42 -6.70
CA VAL A 265 7.47 0.51 -6.43
C VAL A 265 7.81 -0.38 -7.60
N LYS A 266 6.83 -0.89 -8.33
CA LYS A 266 7.10 -1.79 -9.47
C LYS A 266 7.69 -1.05 -10.67
N ALA A 267 7.38 0.23 -10.79
CA ALA A 267 7.95 1.09 -11.82
C ALA A 267 9.48 1.11 -11.80
N MET A 268 10.12 0.74 -10.70
CA MET A 268 11.56 0.93 -10.50
C MET A 268 12.41 -0.32 -10.47
N ASN A 269 11.85 -1.50 -10.51
CA ASN A 269 12.65 -2.72 -10.54
C ASN A 269 13.33 -2.98 -11.91
N GLY A 270 13.69 -1.91 -12.62
CA GLY A 270 14.47 -1.99 -13.86
C GLY A 270 13.70 -2.53 -15.06
N ASP A 271 12.56 -3.15 -14.85
CA ASP A 271 11.77 -3.80 -15.89
C ASP A 271 11.16 -2.81 -16.88
N TYR A 272 10.94 -1.57 -16.47
CA TYR A 272 10.40 -0.53 -17.35
C TYR A 272 11.35 -0.11 -18.48
N ASN A 273 12.65 -0.13 -18.26
CA ASN A 273 13.62 0.18 -19.29
C ASN A 273 13.65 -0.86 -20.42
N SER A 274 13.26 -2.09 -20.15
CA SER A 274 13.17 -3.15 -21.16
C SER A 274 11.87 -3.10 -21.97
N TYR A 275 10.84 -2.39 -21.47
CA TYR A 275 9.54 -2.30 -22.13
C TYR A 275 9.37 -1.12 -23.08
N GLN A 276 10.34 -0.22 -23.16
CA GLN A 276 10.28 0.96 -24.03
C GLN A 276 10.26 0.64 -25.52
N SER A 277 10.60 -0.57 -25.93
CA SER A 277 10.72 -0.94 -27.35
C SER A 277 9.60 -1.84 -27.89
N GLY A 278 8.62 -2.21 -27.08
CA GLY A 278 7.52 -3.09 -27.49
C GLY A 278 6.15 -2.51 -27.21
N SER A 279 5.26 -2.58 -28.20
CA SER A 279 3.85 -2.34 -27.93
C SER A 279 3.18 -3.64 -27.51
N TYR A 280 2.47 -3.61 -26.36
CA TYR A 280 1.65 -4.74 -25.92
C TYR A 280 0.43 -4.88 -26.81
N GLY A 281 0.01 -6.11 -27.06
CA GLY A 281 -1.13 -6.42 -27.91
C GLY A 281 -2.49 -6.07 -27.31
N GLY A 282 -2.61 -5.63 -26.06
CA GLY A 282 -3.84 -5.30 -25.37
C GLY A 282 -3.63 -4.96 -23.90
N SER A 283 -4.70 -4.52 -23.23
CA SER A 283 -4.69 -4.29 -21.79
C SER A 283 -4.60 -5.61 -21.02
N VAL A 284 -3.77 -5.65 -20.00
CA VAL A 284 -3.61 -6.80 -19.10
C VAL A 284 -4.54 -6.62 -17.91
N TRP A 285 -5.16 -7.68 -17.43
CA TRP A 285 -6.02 -7.66 -16.26
C TRP A 285 -5.84 -8.90 -15.41
N ASP A 286 -6.17 -8.79 -14.13
CA ASP A 286 -6.28 -9.90 -13.20
C ASP A 286 -7.59 -9.84 -12.42
N LEU A 287 -8.16 -11.00 -12.16
CA LEU A 287 -9.33 -11.21 -11.35
C LEU A 287 -9.02 -12.25 -10.28
N GLN A 288 -9.38 -11.98 -9.03
CA GLN A 288 -9.27 -12.93 -7.93
C GLN A 288 -10.63 -13.08 -7.25
N LEU A 289 -11.08 -14.32 -7.12
CA LEU A 289 -12.23 -14.69 -6.30
C LEU A 289 -11.71 -15.61 -5.19
N MET A 290 -11.82 -15.17 -3.93
CA MET A 290 -11.32 -15.91 -2.78
C MET A 290 -12.42 -16.05 -1.72
N THR A 291 -12.37 -17.14 -1.01
CA THR A 291 -13.10 -17.35 0.24
C THR A 291 -12.12 -17.54 1.36
N GLY A 292 -12.50 -17.17 2.57
CA GLY A 292 -11.65 -17.30 3.74
C GLY A 292 -12.47 -17.44 5.02
N LEU A 293 -11.75 -17.64 6.11
CA LEU A 293 -12.33 -17.76 7.45
C LEU A 293 -11.45 -16.99 8.45
N GLY A 294 -11.92 -15.85 8.91
CA GLY A 294 -11.35 -15.15 10.05
C GLY A 294 -11.68 -15.90 11.33
N LEU A 295 -10.68 -16.17 12.14
CA LEU A 295 -10.77 -16.81 13.45
C LEU A 295 -10.23 -15.85 14.48
N THR A 296 -11.03 -15.49 15.49
CA THR A 296 -10.56 -14.67 16.61
C THR A 296 -10.79 -15.43 17.90
N ALA A 297 -9.72 -15.62 18.67
CA ALA A 297 -9.76 -16.18 20.00
C ALA A 297 -9.07 -15.23 20.99
N ASN A 298 -9.71 -14.96 22.11
CA ASN A 298 -9.23 -14.02 23.11
C ASN A 298 -9.17 -14.68 24.49
N SER A 299 -8.10 -14.38 25.21
CA SER A 299 -7.97 -14.62 26.64
C SER A 299 -7.63 -13.31 27.34
N ASP A 300 -7.45 -13.35 28.66
CA ASP A 300 -7.09 -12.15 29.44
C ASP A 300 -5.72 -11.55 29.04
N ILE A 301 -4.83 -12.37 28.48
CA ILE A 301 -3.44 -11.98 28.20
C ILE A 301 -3.12 -12.08 26.72
N VAL A 302 -3.76 -13.00 25.99
CA VAL A 302 -3.41 -13.28 24.59
C VAL A 302 -4.65 -13.15 23.71
N SER A 303 -4.54 -12.42 22.63
CA SER A 303 -5.50 -12.37 21.52
C SER A 303 -4.86 -12.94 20.26
N LEU A 304 -5.55 -13.82 19.59
CA LEU A 304 -5.13 -14.43 18.33
C LEU A 304 -6.13 -14.10 17.23
N TYR A 305 -5.62 -13.67 16.08
CA TYR A 305 -6.36 -13.60 14.83
C TYR A 305 -5.68 -14.45 13.77
N LEU A 306 -6.47 -15.23 13.03
CA LEU A 306 -5.99 -16.05 11.92
C LEU A 306 -6.99 -15.95 10.77
N GLU A 307 -6.52 -15.66 9.56
CA GLU A 307 -7.37 -15.51 8.37
C GLU A 307 -6.77 -16.29 7.18
N PRO A 308 -6.97 -17.61 7.09
CA PRO A 308 -6.68 -18.36 5.90
C PRO A 308 -7.69 -18.04 4.78
N GLN A 309 -7.20 -17.88 3.58
CA GLN A 309 -7.96 -17.62 2.37
C GLN A 309 -7.49 -18.53 1.23
N LEU A 310 -8.45 -19.00 0.44
CA LEU A 310 -8.22 -19.84 -0.74
C LEU A 310 -9.15 -19.42 -1.87
N GLY A 311 -8.69 -19.48 -3.11
CA GLY A 311 -9.51 -19.11 -4.25
C GLY A 311 -8.84 -19.30 -5.60
N LEU A 312 -9.44 -18.69 -6.60
CA LEU A 312 -8.99 -18.71 -7.98
C LEU A 312 -8.46 -17.33 -8.37
N ALA A 313 -7.31 -17.32 -9.04
CA ALA A 313 -6.81 -16.16 -9.74
C ALA A 313 -6.82 -16.43 -11.26
N VAL A 314 -7.33 -15.47 -12.01
CA VAL A 314 -7.33 -15.47 -13.48
C VAL A 314 -6.53 -14.24 -13.92
N THR A 315 -5.52 -14.45 -14.74
CA THR A 315 -4.70 -13.37 -15.27
C THR A 315 -4.70 -13.43 -16.78
N SER A 316 -5.06 -12.32 -17.44
CA SER A 316 -4.92 -12.18 -18.88
C SER A 316 -3.62 -11.43 -19.17
N ARG A 317 -2.76 -12.01 -19.98
CA ARG A 317 -1.50 -11.40 -20.43
C ARG A 317 -1.47 -11.31 -21.93
N ALA A 318 -1.21 -10.12 -22.44
CA ALA A 318 -0.95 -9.94 -23.86
C ALA A 318 0.56 -10.13 -24.12
N PRO A 319 0.96 -10.98 -25.06
CA PRO A 319 2.35 -11.14 -25.41
C PRO A 319 2.92 -9.84 -25.99
N ILE A 320 4.19 -9.57 -25.69
CA ILE A 320 4.95 -8.50 -26.35
C ILE A 320 5.11 -8.87 -27.82
N VAL A 321 4.61 -8.03 -28.69
CA VAL A 321 4.86 -8.19 -30.13
C VAL A 321 6.12 -7.41 -30.46
N ALA A 322 7.27 -8.08 -30.44
CA ALA A 322 8.48 -7.54 -31.03
C ALA A 322 8.31 -7.49 -32.56
N THR A 323 8.05 -6.33 -33.10
CA THR A 323 8.05 -6.13 -34.56
C THR A 323 9.47 -5.86 -35.00
N ALA A 324 10.17 -6.88 -35.46
CA ALA A 324 11.34 -6.66 -36.33
C ALA A 324 10.84 -6.02 -37.66
N PRO A 325 11.54 -5.00 -38.18
CA PRO A 325 11.17 -4.42 -39.47
C PRO A 325 11.05 -5.48 -40.56
N GLY A 326 9.87 -5.61 -41.18
CA GLY A 326 9.65 -6.60 -42.28
C GLY A 326 9.02 -7.93 -41.87
N THR A 327 8.73 -8.16 -40.58
CA THR A 327 8.00 -9.37 -40.15
C THR A 327 6.49 -9.08 -40.08
N PRO A 328 5.62 -9.97 -40.59
CA PRO A 328 4.20 -9.84 -40.40
C PRO A 328 3.88 -9.79 -38.89
N THR A 329 3.10 -8.83 -38.47
CA THR A 329 2.67 -8.73 -37.05
C THR A 329 1.97 -10.03 -36.68
N PRO A 330 2.45 -10.82 -35.72
CA PRO A 330 1.75 -12.03 -35.30
C PRO A 330 0.37 -11.65 -34.76
N ALA A 331 -0.63 -12.50 -35.03
CA ALA A 331 -1.96 -12.31 -34.49
C ALA A 331 -1.89 -12.18 -32.96
N ARG A 332 -2.59 -11.22 -32.38
CA ARG A 332 -2.69 -11.01 -30.94
C ARG A 332 -3.26 -12.28 -30.30
N VAL A 333 -2.45 -13.00 -29.57
CA VAL A 333 -2.91 -14.13 -28.76
C VAL A 333 -2.96 -13.65 -27.33
N THR A 334 -4.15 -13.36 -26.82
CA THR A 334 -4.38 -13.15 -25.39
C THR A 334 -4.31 -14.53 -24.74
N THR A 335 -3.38 -14.75 -23.84
CA THR A 335 -3.32 -15.96 -23.04
C THR A 335 -3.89 -15.69 -21.67
N GLU A 336 -4.91 -16.42 -21.28
CA GLU A 336 -5.43 -16.44 -19.93
C GLU A 336 -4.73 -17.55 -19.14
N SER A 337 -4.30 -17.25 -17.94
CA SER A 337 -3.77 -18.22 -17.00
C SER A 337 -4.64 -18.32 -15.77
N TYR A 338 -4.89 -19.55 -15.34
CA TYR A 338 -5.68 -19.87 -14.16
C TYR A 338 -4.77 -20.44 -13.10
N SER A 339 -4.92 -20.00 -11.86
CA SER A 339 -4.10 -20.45 -10.76
C SER A 339 -4.82 -20.43 -9.44
N LEU A 340 -4.31 -21.21 -8.50
CA LEU A 340 -4.72 -21.17 -7.12
C LEU A 340 -4.19 -19.91 -6.44
N ALA A 341 -5.09 -19.10 -5.89
CA ALA A 341 -4.75 -18.00 -5.01
C ALA A 341 -4.92 -18.46 -3.55
N TYR A 342 -3.91 -18.22 -2.72
CA TYR A 342 -4.00 -18.50 -1.29
C TYR A 342 -3.29 -17.41 -0.49
N ASN A 343 -3.81 -17.17 0.70
CA ASN A 343 -3.23 -16.23 1.66
C ASN A 343 -3.54 -16.73 3.07
N VAL A 344 -2.57 -16.63 3.96
CA VAL A 344 -2.77 -16.86 5.39
C VAL A 344 -2.23 -15.64 6.11
N TYR A 345 -3.09 -14.96 6.82
CA TYR A 345 -2.74 -13.84 7.65
C TYR A 345 -2.93 -14.22 9.13
N ALA A 346 -1.99 -13.83 9.98
CA ALA A 346 -2.04 -14.14 11.40
C ALA A 346 -1.53 -12.95 12.23
N GLU A 347 -2.19 -12.69 13.34
CA GLU A 347 -1.79 -11.72 14.37
C GLU A 347 -1.84 -12.39 15.74
N ILE A 348 -0.85 -12.10 16.58
CA ILE A 348 -0.83 -12.49 17.98
C ILE A 348 -0.54 -11.24 18.80
N TYR A 349 -1.39 -10.96 19.77
CA TYR A 349 -1.24 -9.86 20.71
C TYR A 349 -1.05 -10.42 22.11
N ILE A 350 -0.03 -10.01 22.81
CA ILE A 350 0.28 -10.41 24.18
C ILE A 350 0.25 -9.16 25.04
N THR A 351 -0.63 -9.12 26.04
CA THR A 351 -0.84 -7.99 26.95
C THR A 351 -0.36 -8.34 28.35
N PRO A 352 0.96 -8.33 28.59
CA PRO A 352 1.53 -8.74 29.89
C PRO A 352 1.20 -7.75 31.00
N LEU A 353 0.91 -6.51 30.65
CA LEU A 353 0.48 -5.43 31.53
C LEU A 353 -0.74 -4.73 30.92
N LYS A 354 -1.61 -4.18 31.76
CA LYS A 354 -2.88 -3.56 31.35
C LYS A 354 -2.77 -2.54 30.21
N ASN A 355 -1.65 -1.86 30.09
CA ASN A 355 -1.43 -0.77 29.12
C ASN A 355 -0.23 -1.04 28.17
N LEU A 356 0.32 -2.25 28.18
CA LEU A 356 1.41 -2.64 27.31
C LEU A 356 1.02 -3.87 26.52
N GLU A 357 1.11 -3.77 25.21
CA GLU A 357 0.84 -4.85 24.27
C GLU A 357 2.09 -5.14 23.44
N TRP A 358 2.43 -6.39 23.32
CA TRP A 358 3.41 -6.88 22.36
C TRP A 358 2.68 -7.65 21.27
N TYR A 359 2.93 -7.32 20.03
CA TYR A 359 2.27 -7.95 18.91
C TYR A 359 3.24 -8.57 17.92
N PHE A 360 2.76 -9.61 17.28
CA PHE A 360 3.37 -10.29 16.15
C PHE A 360 2.37 -10.38 15.02
N GLU A 361 2.83 -10.13 13.82
CA GLU A 361 2.04 -10.24 12.60
C GLU A 361 2.83 -11.04 11.59
N ALA A 362 2.13 -11.90 10.85
CA ALA A 362 2.71 -12.68 9.77
C ALA A 362 1.71 -12.84 8.63
N GLN A 363 2.20 -12.77 7.41
CA GLN A 363 1.46 -13.06 6.20
C GLN A 363 2.23 -14.02 5.32
N LEU A 364 1.54 -15.04 4.84
CA LEU A 364 2.04 -16.02 3.91
C LEU A 364 1.07 -16.13 2.74
N GLY A 365 1.54 -15.98 1.50
CA GLY A 365 0.64 -16.03 0.36
C GLY A 365 1.31 -16.38 -0.96
N SER A 366 0.48 -16.60 -1.97
CA SER A 366 0.94 -16.71 -3.35
C SER A 366 1.42 -15.34 -3.84
N GLY A 367 2.66 -15.28 -4.28
CA GLY A 367 3.20 -14.07 -4.93
C GLY A 367 2.54 -13.79 -6.28
N ALA A 368 2.82 -12.61 -6.82
CA ALA A 368 2.30 -12.18 -8.12
C ALA A 368 2.64 -13.15 -9.28
N ASN A 369 3.71 -13.91 -9.15
CA ASN A 369 4.16 -14.92 -10.13
C ASN A 369 3.77 -16.36 -9.75
N GLN A 370 2.73 -16.56 -8.95
CA GLN A 370 2.05 -17.83 -8.66
C GLN A 370 2.91 -19.04 -8.22
N ASN A 371 4.19 -19.04 -8.53
CA ASN A 371 5.16 -20.08 -8.16
C ASN A 371 6.05 -19.70 -6.97
N SER A 372 5.85 -18.51 -6.41
CA SER A 372 6.62 -18.02 -5.27
C SER A 372 5.76 -17.92 -4.03
N LEU A 373 6.26 -18.47 -2.94
CA LEU A 373 5.73 -18.24 -1.60
C LEU A 373 6.30 -16.92 -1.10
N VAL A 374 5.42 -15.96 -0.80
CA VAL A 374 5.82 -14.69 -0.19
C VAL A 374 5.48 -14.75 1.29
N PHE A 375 6.50 -14.53 2.12
CA PHE A 375 6.35 -14.40 3.57
C PHE A 375 6.72 -12.98 3.98
N ASN A 376 5.88 -12.39 4.79
CA ASN A 376 6.12 -11.12 5.46
C ASN A 376 5.77 -11.25 6.94
N GLY A 377 6.57 -10.68 7.82
CA GLY A 377 6.32 -10.71 9.25
C GLY A 377 6.95 -9.53 9.97
N THR A 378 6.33 -9.11 11.06
CA THR A 378 6.80 -8.00 11.87
C THR A 378 6.40 -8.19 13.34
N THR A 379 7.05 -7.44 14.21
CA THR A 379 6.74 -7.39 15.64
C THR A 379 6.94 -5.98 16.16
N GLY A 380 6.28 -5.65 17.25
CA GLY A 380 6.41 -4.35 17.91
C GLY A 380 5.66 -4.30 19.23
N ILE A 381 5.76 -3.16 19.87
CA ILE A 381 5.08 -2.86 21.12
C ILE A 381 4.13 -1.68 20.94
N THR A 382 2.99 -1.73 21.62
CA THR A 382 2.05 -0.63 21.77
C THR A 382 1.91 -0.31 23.24
N TRP A 383 2.14 0.94 23.61
CA TRP A 383 1.88 1.46 24.94
C TRP A 383 0.63 2.34 24.90
N TYR A 384 -0.43 1.86 25.54
CA TYR A 384 -1.67 2.61 25.66
C TYR A 384 -1.54 3.70 26.73
N LEU A 385 -1.86 4.92 26.32
CA LEU A 385 -1.75 6.12 27.17
C LEU A 385 -3.13 6.56 27.65
N PRO A 386 -3.23 7.24 28.81
CA PRO A 386 -4.50 7.82 29.24
C PRO A 386 -5.00 8.87 28.24
N ALA A 387 -6.30 9.16 28.29
CA ALA A 387 -6.86 10.30 27.57
C ALA A 387 -6.29 11.61 28.13
N LEU A 388 -6.07 12.59 27.26
CA LEU A 388 -5.62 13.93 27.63
C LEU A 388 -6.75 14.80 28.17
#